data_9dc1bc7632492f53484051bfa07a7721
#
_entry.id   9dc1bc7632492f53484051bfa07a7721
#
_cell.length_a   1.000
_cell.length_b   1.000
_cell.length_c   1.000
_cell.angle_alpha   90.00
_cell.angle_beta   90.00
_cell.angle_gamma   90.00
#
_symmetry.space_group_name_H-M   'P 1'
#
loop_
_entity.id
_entity.type
_entity.pdbx_description
1 polymer ?
#
loop_
_entity_poly.entity_id
_entity_poly.type
_entity_poly.pdbx_seq_one_letter_code
_entity_poly.pdbx_strand_id
1 'polypeptide(L)'
;DLHSQRRRQRQMCIRDRHTPDALKNSIVESKKLETSNVHVLFGCGGNRDRKKRPLMGKIASKYADKATVTDDNPRYENPARIREEVIGNLKNISEIGNRKLAIKKAISELKRGDLLLIAGKGHEKFQSIMGKKFPFDDVKIAEKYLQKK
;
A
#
# COMPACT_ATOMS: atom_id res chain seq x y z
N ASP A 1 19.83 -22.38 0.50
CA ASP A 1 19.03 -22.20 -0.69
C ASP A 1 18.35 -20.81 -0.66
N LEU A 2 18.52 -20.08 -1.73
CA LEU A 2 17.95 -18.73 -1.88
C LEU A 2 16.42 -18.71 -1.69
N HIS A 3 15.73 -19.73 -2.14
CA HIS A 3 14.28 -19.82 -1.98
C HIS A 3 13.87 -19.99 -0.51
N SER A 4 14.57 -20.83 0.23
CA SER A 4 14.27 -21.01 1.65
C SER A 4 14.65 -19.79 2.48
N GLN A 5 15.70 -19.07 2.08
CA GLN A 5 16.08 -17.81 2.73
C GLN A 5 15.02 -16.74 2.49
N ARG A 6 14.50 -16.62 1.26
CA ARG A 6 13.44 -15.67 0.94
C ARG A 6 12.15 -15.95 1.74
N ARG A 7 11.79 -17.20 1.92
CA ARG A 7 10.62 -17.57 2.71
C ARG A 7 10.74 -17.19 4.18
N ARG A 8 11.95 -17.09 4.69
CA ARG A 8 12.20 -16.78 6.10
C ARG A 8 12.31 -15.30 6.39
N GLN A 9 12.46 -14.47 5.35
CA GLN A 9 12.63 -13.03 5.51
C GLN A 9 11.32 -12.29 5.32
N ARG A 10 11.18 -11.19 6.03
CA ARG A 10 10.13 -10.22 5.76
C ARG A 10 10.52 -9.45 4.52
N GLN A 11 9.62 -9.33 3.56
CA GLN A 11 9.92 -8.71 2.28
C GLN A 11 9.05 -7.49 2.05
N MET A 12 9.59 -6.55 1.29
CA MET A 12 8.92 -5.32 0.92
C MET A 12 9.06 -5.14 -0.60
N CYS A 13 7.98 -4.71 -1.24
CA CYS A 13 7.97 -4.41 -2.66
C CYS A 13 7.27 -3.08 -2.86
N ILE A 14 7.91 -2.15 -3.58
CA ILE A 14 7.35 -0.82 -3.83
C ILE A 14 7.07 -0.67 -5.32
N ARG A 15 5.85 -0.23 -5.65
CA ARG A 15 5.39 -0.10 -7.04
C ARG A 15 4.60 1.20 -7.22
N ASP A 16 4.72 1.79 -8.41
CA ASP A 16 3.96 2.99 -8.82
C ASP A 16 2.66 2.58 -9.53
N ARG A 17 1.78 1.86 -8.84
CA ARG A 17 0.55 1.32 -9.43
C ARG A 17 -0.64 2.21 -9.11
N HIS A 18 -1.22 2.82 -10.16
CA HIS A 18 -2.32 3.78 -10.05
C HIS A 18 -3.62 3.30 -10.71
N THR A 19 -3.61 2.13 -11.34
CA THR A 19 -4.80 1.58 -11.99
C THR A 19 -5.23 0.30 -11.30
N PRO A 20 -6.54 -0.04 -11.36
CA PRO A 20 -7.03 -1.30 -10.79
C PRO A 20 -6.30 -2.54 -11.35
N ASP A 21 -6.13 -2.60 -12.67
CA ASP A 21 -5.45 -3.74 -13.31
C ASP A 21 -3.99 -3.85 -12.89
N ALA A 22 -3.29 -2.74 -12.82
CA ALA A 22 -1.89 -2.73 -12.38
C ALA A 22 -1.74 -3.16 -10.93
N LEU A 23 -2.67 -2.72 -10.06
CA LEU A 23 -2.69 -3.15 -8.66
C LEU A 23 -2.94 -4.65 -8.55
N LYS A 24 -3.94 -5.15 -9.27
CA LYS A 24 -4.25 -6.58 -9.31
C LYS A 24 -3.04 -7.40 -9.75
N ASN A 25 -2.40 -6.99 -10.84
CA ASN A 25 -1.24 -7.69 -11.38
C ASN A 25 -0.09 -7.73 -10.37
N SER A 26 0.16 -6.62 -9.68
CA SER A 26 1.22 -6.55 -8.67
C SER A 26 0.94 -7.49 -7.49
N ILE A 27 -0.30 -7.57 -7.04
CA ILE A 27 -0.69 -8.47 -5.95
C ILE A 27 -0.52 -9.92 -6.39
N VAL A 28 -1.03 -10.28 -7.58
CA VAL A 28 -0.97 -11.65 -8.11
C VAL A 28 0.48 -12.08 -8.32
N GLU A 29 1.32 -11.21 -8.90
CA GLU A 29 2.75 -11.49 -9.07
C GLU A 29 3.46 -11.68 -7.74
N SER A 30 3.13 -10.86 -6.75
CA SER A 30 3.71 -10.97 -5.41
C SER A 30 3.39 -12.32 -4.78
N LYS A 31 2.20 -12.84 -4.99
CA LYS A 31 1.81 -14.16 -4.48
C LYS A 31 2.60 -15.31 -5.10
N LYS A 32 3.11 -15.11 -6.32
CA LYS A 32 3.94 -16.13 -6.99
C LYS A 32 5.36 -16.22 -6.43
N LEU A 33 5.78 -15.29 -5.59
CA LEU A 33 7.13 -15.24 -5.02
C LEU A 33 7.32 -16.17 -3.81
N GLU A 34 6.51 -17.20 -3.66
CA GLU A 34 6.59 -18.14 -2.55
C GLU A 34 6.52 -17.48 -1.16
N THR A 35 5.68 -16.46 -1.06
CA THR A 35 5.45 -15.76 0.20
C THR A 35 4.34 -16.44 1.00
N SER A 36 4.37 -16.28 2.33
CA SER A 36 3.31 -16.78 3.20
C SER A 36 2.03 -16.00 3.01
N ASN A 37 2.11 -14.69 3.17
CA ASN A 37 0.98 -13.77 2.98
C ASN A 37 1.44 -12.51 2.28
N VAL A 38 0.54 -11.90 1.49
CA VAL A 38 0.75 -10.60 0.86
C VAL A 38 -0.16 -9.57 1.51
N HIS A 39 0.45 -8.55 2.11
CA HIS A 39 -0.23 -7.40 2.65
C HIS A 39 -0.03 -6.24 1.67
N VAL A 40 -1.12 -5.68 1.16
CA VAL A 40 -1.05 -4.50 0.28
C VAL A 40 -1.40 -3.24 1.04
N LEU A 41 -0.58 -2.21 0.87
CA LEU A 41 -0.82 -0.87 1.41
C LEU A 41 -0.85 0.11 0.25
N PHE A 42 -1.94 0.86 0.12
CA PHE A 42 -2.11 1.76 -1.00
C PHE A 42 -3.04 2.92 -0.66
N GLY A 43 -3.02 3.93 -1.49
CA GLY A 43 -3.96 5.03 -1.45
C GLY A 43 -4.31 5.47 -2.86
N CYS A 44 -5.30 6.32 -3.00
CA CYS A 44 -5.69 6.93 -4.27
C CYS A 44 -5.44 8.43 -4.20
N GLY A 45 -5.06 9.01 -5.35
CA GLY A 45 -4.81 10.44 -5.45
C GLY A 45 -6.09 11.26 -5.50
N GLY A 46 -6.01 12.47 -4.97
CA GLY A 46 -7.03 13.49 -5.15
C GLY A 46 -6.95 14.12 -6.53
N ASN A 47 -8.04 14.75 -6.99
CA ASN A 47 -8.14 15.39 -8.29
C ASN A 47 -7.77 14.45 -9.43
N ARG A 48 -8.20 13.18 -9.32
CA ARG A 48 -8.02 12.12 -10.29
C ARG A 48 -9.34 11.39 -10.48
N ASP A 49 -9.35 10.37 -11.34
CA ASP A 49 -10.56 9.61 -11.65
C ASP A 49 -11.10 8.88 -10.42
N ARG A 50 -12.22 9.38 -9.90
CA ARG A 50 -12.87 8.85 -8.70
C ARG A 50 -13.48 7.47 -8.92
N LYS A 51 -13.79 7.11 -10.16
CA LYS A 51 -14.37 5.80 -10.49
C LYS A 51 -13.42 4.64 -10.20
N LYS A 52 -12.12 4.90 -10.22
CA LYS A 52 -11.10 3.88 -9.89
C LYS A 52 -11.08 3.51 -8.42
N ARG A 53 -11.51 4.42 -7.54
CA ARG A 53 -11.37 4.23 -6.10
C ARG A 53 -12.06 2.97 -5.59
N PRO A 54 -13.37 2.78 -5.82
CA PRO A 54 -14.02 1.55 -5.37
C PRO A 54 -13.49 0.29 -6.04
N LEU A 55 -13.03 0.38 -7.30
CA LEU A 55 -12.45 -0.75 -8.01
C LEU A 55 -11.13 -1.19 -7.36
N MET A 56 -10.28 -0.24 -6.98
CA MET A 56 -9.02 -0.55 -6.31
C MET A 56 -9.25 -1.18 -4.94
N GLY A 57 -10.24 -0.69 -4.20
CA GLY A 57 -10.61 -1.28 -2.92
C GLY A 57 -11.06 -2.73 -3.07
N LYS A 58 -11.92 -3.01 -4.05
CA LYS A 58 -12.39 -4.37 -4.32
C LYS A 58 -11.25 -5.31 -4.70
N ILE A 59 -10.33 -4.85 -5.51
CA ILE A 59 -9.17 -5.65 -5.94
C ILE A 59 -8.28 -5.99 -4.74
N ALA A 60 -7.94 -5.00 -3.93
CA ALA A 60 -7.13 -5.22 -2.74
C ALA A 60 -7.80 -6.20 -1.77
N SER A 61 -9.09 -6.02 -1.54
CA SER A 61 -9.88 -6.88 -0.67
C SER A 61 -9.93 -8.33 -1.17
N LYS A 62 -10.03 -8.52 -2.48
CA LYS A 62 -10.21 -9.84 -3.08
C LYS A 62 -8.88 -10.61 -3.22
N TYR A 63 -7.81 -9.95 -3.65
CA TYR A 63 -6.59 -10.64 -4.05
C TYR A 63 -5.48 -10.63 -3.01
N ALA A 64 -5.44 -9.65 -2.11
CA ALA A 64 -4.44 -9.63 -1.04
C ALA A 64 -4.93 -10.41 0.18
N ASP A 65 -4.00 -10.95 0.95
CA ASP A 65 -4.34 -11.59 2.22
C ASP A 65 -4.71 -10.54 3.28
N LYS A 66 -4.12 -9.36 3.17
CA LYS A 66 -4.39 -8.23 4.05
C LYS A 66 -4.28 -6.94 3.24
N ALA A 67 -5.13 -5.97 3.53
CA ALA A 67 -5.14 -4.70 2.81
C ALA A 67 -5.29 -3.52 3.77
N THR A 68 -4.52 -2.47 3.53
CA THR A 68 -4.60 -1.21 4.27
C THR A 68 -4.72 -0.06 3.27
N VAL A 69 -5.71 0.79 3.48
CA VAL A 69 -5.89 2.03 2.70
C VAL A 69 -5.33 3.19 3.51
N THR A 70 -4.50 3.99 2.87
CA THR A 70 -3.87 5.16 3.47
C THR A 70 -3.92 6.34 2.49
N ASP A 71 -3.35 7.47 2.88
CA ASP A 71 -3.28 8.65 2.00
C ASP A 71 -2.15 8.51 1.00
N ASP A 72 -2.41 8.89 -0.24
CA ASP A 72 -1.40 9.08 -1.28
C ASP A 72 -1.17 10.60 -1.42
N ASN A 73 -1.61 11.20 -2.51
CA ASN A 73 -1.58 12.64 -2.72
C ASN A 73 -3.01 13.17 -2.68
N PRO A 74 -3.54 13.61 -1.52
CA PRO A 74 -4.91 14.11 -1.46
C PRO A 74 -5.15 15.36 -2.31
N ARG A 75 -4.12 16.10 -2.58
CA ARG A 75 -4.17 17.37 -3.30
C ARG A 75 -5.20 18.30 -2.66
N TYR A 76 -6.26 18.70 -3.38
CA TYR A 76 -7.27 19.61 -2.85
C TYR A 76 -8.50 18.91 -2.32
N GLU A 77 -8.52 17.57 -2.30
CA GLU A 77 -9.65 16.83 -1.76
C GLU A 77 -9.43 16.47 -0.29
N ASN A 78 -10.53 16.20 0.40
CA ASN A 78 -10.48 15.70 1.77
C ASN A 78 -9.96 14.25 1.75
N PRO A 79 -8.83 13.97 2.40
CA PRO A 79 -8.25 12.62 2.35
C PRO A 79 -9.16 11.55 2.97
N ALA A 80 -9.93 11.88 3.99
CA ALA A 80 -10.87 10.94 4.59
C ALA A 80 -11.96 10.50 3.58
N ARG A 81 -12.42 11.41 2.74
CA ARG A 81 -13.40 11.08 1.70
C ARG A 81 -12.82 10.17 0.63
N ILE A 82 -11.57 10.39 0.26
CA ILE A 82 -10.88 9.51 -0.70
C ILE A 82 -10.85 8.10 -0.16
N ARG A 83 -10.44 7.93 1.09
CA ARG A 83 -10.37 6.61 1.74
C ARG A 83 -11.75 5.96 1.84
N GLU A 84 -12.77 6.75 2.18
CA GLU A 84 -14.15 6.27 2.26
C GLU A 84 -14.63 5.74 0.91
N GLU A 85 -14.34 6.42 -0.19
CA GLU A 85 -14.71 5.98 -1.53
C GLU A 85 -14.00 4.69 -1.95
N VAL A 86 -12.76 4.50 -1.50
CA VAL A 86 -12.02 3.26 -1.76
C VAL A 86 -12.62 2.10 -0.97
N ILE A 87 -12.91 2.30 0.29
CA ILE A 87 -13.37 1.24 1.20
C ILE A 87 -14.83 0.88 0.96
N GLY A 88 -15.69 1.89 0.77
CA GLY A 88 -17.12 1.64 0.59
C GLY A 88 -17.68 0.77 1.71
N ASN A 89 -18.29 -0.34 1.33
CA ASN A 89 -18.88 -1.30 2.26
C ASN A 89 -17.96 -2.50 2.58
N LEU A 90 -16.72 -2.48 2.11
CA LEU A 90 -15.78 -3.56 2.36
C LEU A 90 -15.38 -3.57 3.84
N LYS A 91 -15.35 -4.76 4.44
CA LYS A 91 -15.09 -4.91 5.87
C LYS A 91 -13.70 -5.45 6.20
N ASN A 92 -13.01 -5.99 5.22
CA ASN A 92 -11.70 -6.63 5.41
C ASN A 92 -10.54 -5.73 4.99
N ILE A 93 -10.74 -4.42 5.01
CA ILE A 93 -9.71 -3.43 4.72
C ILE A 93 -9.51 -2.54 5.94
N SER A 94 -8.24 -2.39 6.35
CA SER A 94 -7.87 -1.45 7.41
C SER A 94 -7.72 -0.05 6.84
N GLU A 95 -8.03 0.97 7.64
CA GLU A 95 -7.89 2.37 7.26
C GLU A 95 -6.96 3.08 8.22
N ILE A 96 -5.86 3.64 7.70
CA ILE A 96 -4.93 4.46 8.48
C ILE A 96 -4.52 5.64 7.60
N GLY A 97 -5.05 6.83 7.88
CA GLY A 97 -4.84 8.01 7.05
C GLY A 97 -3.37 8.42 6.94
N ASN A 98 -2.69 8.56 8.06
CA ASN A 98 -1.28 8.93 8.06
C ASN A 98 -0.43 7.81 7.44
N ARG A 99 0.18 8.11 6.30
CA ARG A 99 0.92 7.09 5.53
C ARG A 99 2.13 6.54 6.27
N LYS A 100 2.84 7.38 7.02
CA LYS A 100 3.98 6.93 7.83
C LYS A 100 3.55 5.93 8.90
N LEU A 101 2.46 6.23 9.60
CA LEU A 101 1.91 5.33 10.61
C LEU A 101 1.37 4.05 9.97
N ALA A 102 0.76 4.14 8.80
CA ALA A 102 0.27 2.98 8.07
C ALA A 102 1.41 2.03 7.70
N ILE A 103 2.50 2.56 7.18
CA ILE A 103 3.69 1.77 6.84
C ILE A 103 4.28 1.13 8.09
N LYS A 104 4.44 1.91 9.15
CA LYS A 104 4.97 1.42 10.42
C LYS A 104 4.15 0.26 10.96
N LYS A 105 2.83 0.42 10.99
CA LYS A 105 1.93 -0.62 11.50
C LYS A 105 1.96 -1.87 10.61
N ALA A 106 1.91 -1.71 9.30
CA ALA A 106 1.96 -2.83 8.38
C ALA A 106 3.24 -3.64 8.56
N ILE A 107 4.38 -2.98 8.70
CA ILE A 107 5.66 -3.66 8.94
C ILE A 107 5.66 -4.37 10.29
N SER A 108 5.07 -3.75 11.33
CA SER A 108 5.01 -4.37 12.66
C SER A 108 4.22 -5.69 12.66
N GLU A 109 3.27 -5.83 11.75
CA GLU A 109 2.43 -7.01 11.63
C GLU A 109 3.03 -8.10 10.72
N LEU A 110 4.10 -7.79 9.99
CA LEU A 110 4.75 -8.77 9.11
C LEU A 110 5.41 -9.89 9.90
N LYS A 111 5.12 -11.11 9.50
CA LYS A 111 5.78 -12.32 10.00
C LYS A 111 6.81 -12.78 8.97
N ARG A 112 7.68 -13.69 9.39
CA ARG A 112 8.66 -14.27 8.46
C ARG A 112 7.96 -14.91 7.27
N GLY A 113 8.43 -14.59 6.09
CA GLY A 113 7.86 -15.06 4.83
C GLY A 113 6.77 -14.17 4.27
N ASP A 114 6.28 -13.18 5.02
CA ASP A 114 5.28 -12.25 4.53
C ASP A 114 5.90 -11.18 3.62
N LEU A 115 5.11 -10.68 2.68
CA LEU A 115 5.50 -9.61 1.80
C LEU A 115 4.56 -8.41 1.97
N LEU A 116 5.14 -7.22 2.16
CA LEU A 116 4.40 -5.96 2.14
C LEU A 116 4.57 -5.30 0.77
N LEU A 117 3.47 -5.14 0.05
CA LEU A 117 3.43 -4.42 -1.21
C LEU A 117 2.92 -3.01 -0.93
N ILE A 118 3.78 -2.02 -1.13
CA ILE A 118 3.41 -0.60 -1.02
C ILE A 118 3.19 -0.07 -2.42
N ALA A 119 1.96 0.29 -2.75
CA ALA A 119 1.59 0.70 -4.09
C ALA A 119 1.14 2.17 -4.13
N GLY A 120 1.38 2.81 -5.25
CA GLY A 120 0.96 4.18 -5.54
C GLY A 120 2.12 5.11 -5.85
N LYS A 121 2.87 5.50 -4.83
CA LYS A 121 3.92 6.51 -4.98
C LYS A 121 5.17 6.02 -5.72
N GLY A 122 5.52 4.75 -5.61
CA GLY A 122 6.77 4.26 -6.20
C GLY A 122 7.97 5.03 -5.67
N HIS A 123 8.65 5.75 -6.55
CA HIS A 123 9.84 6.55 -6.20
C HIS A 123 9.55 8.02 -5.94
N GLU A 124 8.29 8.44 -5.90
CA GLU A 124 7.94 9.80 -5.50
C GLU A 124 8.45 10.10 -4.09
N LYS A 125 9.01 11.30 -3.91
CA LYS A 125 9.63 11.69 -2.63
C LYS A 125 8.87 12.80 -1.92
N PHE A 126 7.60 12.98 -2.26
CA PHE A 126 6.75 14.00 -1.65
C PHE A 126 5.32 13.53 -1.56
N GLN A 127 4.56 14.17 -0.69
CA GLN A 127 3.11 14.03 -0.60
C GLN A 127 2.48 15.39 -0.88
N SER A 128 1.58 15.46 -1.85
CA SER A 128 0.93 16.71 -2.26
C SER A 128 -0.38 16.91 -1.50
N ILE A 129 -0.44 17.96 -0.69
CA ILE A 129 -1.59 18.28 0.18
C ILE A 129 -1.89 19.77 0.06
N MET A 130 -3.08 20.11 -0.41
CA MET A 130 -3.55 21.50 -0.53
C MET A 130 -2.55 22.40 -1.26
N GLY A 131 -2.00 21.90 -2.37
CA GLY A 131 -1.07 22.64 -3.20
C GLY A 131 0.36 22.68 -2.70
N LYS A 132 0.65 22.07 -1.56
CA LYS A 132 2.00 22.04 -0.97
C LYS A 132 2.57 20.64 -1.09
N LYS A 133 3.89 20.57 -1.30
CA LYS A 133 4.63 19.31 -1.34
C LYS A 133 5.35 19.09 -0.02
N PHE A 134 5.01 18.02 0.67
CA PHE A 134 5.66 17.63 1.92
C PHE A 134 6.62 16.48 1.65
N PRO A 135 7.85 16.53 2.14
CA PRO A 135 8.80 15.43 1.95
C PRO A 135 8.21 14.11 2.45
N PHE A 136 8.28 13.09 1.61
CA PHE A 136 7.79 11.77 1.95
C PHE A 136 8.44 10.74 1.03
N ASP A 137 9.05 9.72 1.60
CA ASP A 137 9.74 8.67 0.85
C ASP A 137 9.36 7.30 1.41
N ASP A 138 8.50 6.57 0.69
CA ASP A 138 8.04 5.25 1.09
C ASP A 138 9.21 4.30 1.35
N VAL A 139 10.23 4.34 0.48
CA VAL A 139 11.38 3.44 0.57
C VAL A 139 12.14 3.66 1.87
N LYS A 140 12.48 4.91 2.17
CA LYS A 140 13.24 5.25 3.38
C LYS A 140 12.48 4.91 4.65
N ILE A 141 11.18 5.22 4.67
CA ILE A 141 10.34 4.94 5.83
C ILE A 141 10.23 3.43 6.06
N ALA A 142 9.96 2.69 5.00
CA ALA A 142 9.82 1.24 5.09
C ALA A 142 11.14 0.58 5.53
N GLU A 143 12.26 0.98 4.93
CA GLU A 143 13.58 0.46 5.32
C GLU A 143 13.89 0.71 6.79
N LYS A 144 13.60 1.91 7.27
CA LYS A 144 13.82 2.29 8.66
C LYS A 144 13.10 1.36 9.64
N TYR A 145 11.81 1.09 9.38
CA TYR A 145 11.03 0.25 10.28
C TYR A 145 11.31 -1.23 10.09
N LEU A 146 11.67 -1.65 8.90
CA LEU A 146 12.03 -3.05 8.63
C LEU A 146 13.34 -3.42 9.35
N GLN A 147 14.30 -2.52 9.39
CA GLN A 147 15.58 -2.74 10.10
C GLN A 147 15.41 -2.86 11.61
N LYS A 148 14.41 -2.17 12.19
CA LYS A 148 14.15 -2.23 13.63
C LYS A 148 13.48 -3.54 14.07
N LYS A 149 13.07 -4.34 13.14
CA LYS A 149 12.47 -5.63 13.39
C LYS A 149 13.49 -6.75 13.38
#